data_23bbf845ce8b08864cc5a79d2cea7df9
#
_entry.id   23bbf845ce8b08864cc5a79d2cea7df9
#
_cell.length_a   1.000
_cell.length_b   1.000
_cell.length_c   1.000
_cell.angle_alpha   90.00
_cell.angle_beta   90.00
_cell.angle_gamma   90.00
#
_symmetry.space_group_name_H-M   'P 1'
#
loop_
_entity.id
_entity.type
_entity.pdbx_description
1 polymer ?
#
loop_
_entity_poly.entity_id
_entity_poly.type
_entity_poly.pdbx_seq_one_letter_code
_entity_poly.pdbx_strand_id
1 'polypeptide(L)'
;ISFIVSNCSFKPVVKHHGVPSLEKKQLSIKVNESNKNDIRKILGIPSTTSKFDNDIWIYIERRQTQSKLKNLGKMKIIKNDVLVLEIDNYGILKNKKFYNKDDMQNLKFVEGSTETGVKKQTFVYDFLSSMRQKINDPLGQRAKNREKIKQR
;
A
#
# COMPACT_ATOMS: atom_id res chain seq x y z
N ILE A 1 36.03 -38.24 -17.49
CA ILE A 1 34.58 -37.95 -17.22
C ILE A 1 34.53 -36.51 -16.76
N SER A 2 34.10 -35.59 -17.66
CA SER A 2 33.95 -34.14 -17.35
C SER A 2 32.53 -33.88 -16.86
N PHE A 3 32.37 -33.51 -15.60
CA PHE A 3 31.08 -33.10 -15.01
C PHE A 3 30.84 -31.63 -15.34
N ILE A 4 29.94 -31.37 -16.30
CA ILE A 4 29.43 -30.02 -16.57
C ILE A 4 28.37 -29.73 -15.50
N VAL A 5 28.72 -28.96 -14.47
CA VAL A 5 27.80 -28.45 -13.46
C VAL A 5 27.06 -27.25 -14.04
N SER A 6 25.87 -27.50 -14.57
CA SER A 6 24.97 -26.46 -15.09
C SER A 6 24.51 -25.57 -13.91
N ASN A 7 25.03 -24.36 -13.85
CA ASN A 7 24.68 -23.36 -12.81
C ASN A 7 23.28 -22.80 -13.12
N CYS A 8 22.24 -23.47 -12.63
CA CYS A 8 20.85 -23.04 -12.76
C CYS A 8 20.60 -21.87 -11.78
N SER A 9 20.75 -20.63 -12.26
CA SER A 9 20.46 -19.43 -11.48
C SER A 9 18.95 -19.20 -11.41
N PHE A 10 18.31 -19.61 -10.33
CA PHE A 10 16.89 -19.32 -10.07
C PHE A 10 16.71 -17.82 -9.76
N LYS A 11 16.16 -17.06 -10.70
CA LYS A 11 15.73 -15.67 -10.45
C LYS A 11 14.46 -15.68 -9.59
N PRO A 12 14.41 -14.91 -8.49
CA PRO A 12 13.21 -14.84 -7.68
C PRO A 12 12.07 -14.19 -8.46
N VAL A 13 10.89 -14.77 -8.40
CA VAL A 13 9.68 -14.21 -9.02
C VAL A 13 9.22 -13.02 -8.17
N VAL A 14 9.14 -11.85 -8.80
CA VAL A 14 8.64 -10.62 -8.17
C VAL A 14 7.23 -10.34 -8.68
N LYS A 15 6.26 -10.28 -7.77
CA LYS A 15 4.88 -9.87 -8.07
C LYS A 15 4.72 -8.38 -7.81
N HIS A 16 4.14 -7.68 -8.79
CA HIS A 16 3.82 -6.26 -8.71
C HIS A 16 2.32 -6.05 -8.58
N HIS A 17 1.90 -5.14 -7.71
CA HIS A 17 0.52 -4.71 -7.56
C HIS A 17 0.45 -3.19 -7.46
N GLY A 18 -0.55 -2.60 -8.12
CA GLY A 18 -0.78 -1.16 -8.12
C GLY A 18 0.10 -0.42 -9.14
N VAL A 19 0.41 0.84 -8.84
CA VAL A 19 1.09 1.75 -9.77
C VAL A 19 2.60 1.56 -9.71
N PRO A 20 3.24 1.13 -10.79
CA PRO A 20 4.70 0.97 -10.79
C PRO A 20 5.41 2.33 -10.70
N SER A 21 6.50 2.35 -9.92
CA SER A 21 7.33 3.55 -9.69
C SER A 21 6.54 4.75 -9.10
N LEU A 22 5.65 4.47 -8.17
CA LEU A 22 4.77 5.45 -7.54
C LEU A 22 5.55 6.61 -6.93
N GLU A 23 6.65 6.31 -6.26
CA GLU A 23 7.56 7.28 -5.65
C GLU A 23 8.10 8.32 -6.67
N LYS A 24 8.48 7.89 -7.87
CA LYS A 24 8.96 8.79 -8.92
C LYS A 24 7.81 9.57 -9.54
N LYS A 25 6.71 8.89 -9.86
CA LYS A 25 5.55 9.50 -10.51
C LYS A 25 4.87 10.56 -9.64
N GLN A 26 4.86 10.38 -8.32
CA GLN A 26 4.26 11.35 -7.42
C GLN A 26 4.97 12.71 -7.43
N LEU A 27 6.24 12.78 -7.85
CA LEU A 27 6.99 14.03 -7.95
C LEU A 27 6.44 14.95 -9.04
N SER A 28 5.86 14.39 -10.10
CA SER A 28 5.23 15.16 -11.20
C SER A 28 3.86 15.71 -10.83
N ILE A 29 3.32 15.35 -9.67
CA ILE A 29 2.01 15.80 -9.20
C ILE A 29 2.20 16.92 -8.19
N LYS A 30 1.70 18.11 -8.50
CA LYS A 30 1.87 19.31 -7.71
C LYS A 30 0.58 19.73 -7.03
N VAL A 31 0.69 20.07 -5.75
CA VAL A 31 -0.43 20.60 -4.95
C VAL A 31 -0.85 21.97 -5.48
N ASN A 32 -2.15 22.23 -5.55
CA ASN A 32 -2.83 23.41 -6.08
C ASN A 32 -2.65 23.64 -7.60
N GLU A 33 -1.91 22.77 -8.33
CA GLU A 33 -1.75 22.87 -9.78
C GLU A 33 -2.40 21.68 -10.50
N SER A 34 -2.15 20.45 -10.04
CA SER A 34 -2.62 19.23 -10.70
C SER A 34 -4.12 19.00 -10.48
N ASN A 35 -4.83 18.63 -11.53
CA ASN A 35 -6.24 18.26 -11.47
C ASN A 35 -6.44 16.75 -11.57
N LYS A 36 -7.69 16.27 -11.38
CA LYS A 36 -8.06 14.85 -11.46
C LYS A 36 -7.60 14.19 -12.76
N ASN A 37 -7.66 14.89 -13.88
CA ASN A 37 -7.31 14.34 -15.19
C ASN A 37 -5.80 14.17 -15.31
N ASP A 38 -5.01 15.14 -14.83
CA ASP A 38 -3.55 15.07 -14.81
C ASP A 38 -3.08 13.92 -13.94
N ILE A 39 -3.67 13.79 -12.76
CA ILE A 39 -3.37 12.68 -11.83
C ILE A 39 -3.65 11.33 -12.51
N ARG A 40 -4.81 11.19 -13.18
CA ARG A 40 -5.15 9.95 -13.90
C ARG A 40 -4.22 9.66 -15.08
N LYS A 41 -3.75 10.67 -15.79
CA LYS A 41 -2.77 10.49 -16.87
C LYS A 41 -1.45 9.94 -16.37
N ILE A 42 -0.99 10.41 -15.19
CA ILE A 42 0.30 10.02 -14.60
C ILE A 42 0.21 8.69 -13.86
N LEU A 43 -0.81 8.50 -13.03
CA LEU A 43 -0.93 7.37 -12.11
C LEU A 43 -1.94 6.30 -12.56
N GLY A 44 -2.84 6.63 -13.48
CA GLY A 44 -3.95 5.76 -13.85
C GLY A 44 -5.12 5.85 -12.87
N ILE A 45 -5.89 4.77 -12.78
CA ILE A 45 -7.04 4.65 -11.89
C ILE A 45 -6.54 4.47 -10.44
N PRO A 46 -7.10 5.19 -9.45
CA PRO A 46 -6.74 5.00 -8.05
C PRO A 46 -7.10 3.60 -7.54
N SER A 47 -6.30 3.08 -6.63
CA SER A 47 -6.54 1.78 -5.99
C SER A 47 -7.79 1.78 -5.13
N THR A 48 -8.10 2.90 -4.50
CA THR A 48 -9.36 3.14 -3.78
C THR A 48 -9.67 4.62 -3.73
N THR A 49 -10.94 4.95 -3.58
CA THR A 49 -11.44 6.32 -3.44
C THR A 49 -12.43 6.39 -2.29
N SER A 50 -12.48 7.53 -1.63
CA SER A 50 -13.51 7.86 -0.66
C SER A 50 -13.99 9.27 -0.92
N LYS A 51 -15.30 9.49 -0.75
CA LYS A 51 -15.95 10.78 -0.91
C LYS A 51 -16.41 11.26 0.47
N PHE A 52 -15.81 12.33 0.91
CA PHE A 52 -16.25 13.10 2.07
C PHE A 52 -16.48 14.55 1.59
N ASP A 53 -16.08 15.56 2.36
CA ASP A 53 -16.10 16.96 1.87
C ASP A 53 -15.19 17.17 0.65
N ASN A 54 -14.04 16.44 0.61
CA ASN A 54 -13.15 16.34 -0.55
C ASN A 54 -13.02 14.88 -0.98
N ASP A 55 -12.70 14.66 -2.26
CA ASP A 55 -12.39 13.32 -2.76
C ASP A 55 -11.01 12.88 -2.26
N ILE A 56 -10.95 11.73 -1.60
CA ILE A 56 -9.68 11.10 -1.24
C ILE A 56 -9.38 9.99 -2.24
N TRP A 57 -8.24 10.10 -2.92
CA TRP A 57 -7.72 9.08 -3.82
C TRP A 57 -6.48 8.45 -3.24
N ILE A 58 -6.44 7.12 -3.20
CA ILE A 58 -5.32 6.36 -2.67
C ILE A 58 -4.74 5.48 -3.78
N TYR A 59 -3.44 5.63 -3.98
CA TYR A 59 -2.63 4.83 -4.89
C TYR A 59 -1.65 3.98 -4.10
N ILE A 60 -1.41 2.75 -4.57
CA ILE A 60 -0.52 1.79 -3.91
C ILE A 60 0.50 1.30 -4.92
N GLU A 61 1.75 1.14 -4.48
CA GLU A 61 2.73 0.29 -5.13
C GLU A 61 3.17 -0.78 -4.16
N ARG A 62 2.87 -2.04 -4.47
CA ARG A 62 3.35 -3.17 -3.68
C ARG A 62 4.16 -4.12 -4.54
N ARG A 63 5.36 -4.46 -4.06
CA ARG A 63 6.21 -5.47 -4.65
C ARG A 63 6.47 -6.57 -3.64
N GLN A 64 6.22 -7.80 -4.06
CA GLN A 64 6.42 -8.99 -3.26
C GLN A 64 7.33 -9.95 -3.98
N THR A 65 8.23 -10.60 -3.26
CA THR A 65 9.04 -11.70 -3.78
C THR A 65 8.70 -12.98 -3.04
N GLN A 66 8.70 -14.08 -3.79
CA GLN A 66 8.62 -15.39 -3.18
C GLN A 66 10.01 -15.79 -2.75
N SER A 67 10.20 -16.01 -1.46
CA SER A 67 11.49 -16.39 -0.91
C SER A 67 11.93 -17.75 -1.46
N LYS A 68 13.25 -17.90 -1.65
CA LYS A 68 13.89 -19.15 -2.08
C LYS A 68 13.49 -20.30 -1.17
N LEU A 69 13.64 -21.55 -1.62
CA LEU A 69 13.33 -22.80 -0.91
C LEU A 69 13.73 -22.83 0.58
N LYS A 70 14.78 -22.12 0.99
CA LYS A 70 15.21 -22.00 2.39
C LYS A 70 14.16 -21.48 3.37
N ASN A 71 13.15 -20.73 2.89
CA ASN A 71 12.11 -20.10 3.74
C ASN A 71 10.71 -20.64 3.45
N LEU A 72 10.59 -21.89 2.98
CA LEU A 72 9.30 -22.57 2.77
C LEU A 72 8.30 -21.76 1.93
N GLY A 73 8.77 -21.02 0.91
CA GLY A 73 7.90 -20.29 0.00
C GLY A 73 7.24 -19.04 0.60
N LYS A 74 7.67 -18.56 1.77
CA LYS A 74 7.11 -17.34 2.40
C LYS A 74 7.26 -16.13 1.48
N MET A 75 6.16 -15.44 1.27
CA MET A 75 6.16 -14.17 0.53
C MET A 75 6.77 -13.06 1.40
N LYS A 76 7.74 -12.32 0.84
CA LYS A 76 8.34 -11.15 1.47
C LYS A 76 7.92 -9.89 0.73
N ILE A 77 7.41 -8.90 1.44
CA ILE A 77 7.13 -7.58 0.88
C ILE A 77 8.45 -6.81 0.78
N ILE A 78 8.84 -6.48 -0.47
CA ILE A 78 10.06 -5.72 -0.76
C ILE A 78 9.75 -4.21 -0.71
N LYS A 79 8.62 -3.81 -1.32
CA LYS A 79 8.17 -2.42 -1.41
C LYS A 79 6.69 -2.33 -1.07
N ASN A 80 6.30 -1.31 -0.33
CA ASN A 80 4.92 -1.01 -0.03
C ASN A 80 4.77 0.50 0.18
N ASP A 81 4.49 1.18 -0.90
CA ASP A 81 4.32 2.62 -0.92
C ASP A 81 2.84 2.96 -1.08
N VAL A 82 2.41 4.00 -0.41
CA VAL A 82 1.05 4.53 -0.49
C VAL A 82 1.10 6.02 -0.70
N LEU A 83 0.38 6.48 -1.70
CA LEU A 83 0.17 7.90 -1.98
C LEU A 83 -1.30 8.24 -1.72
N VAL A 84 -1.53 9.16 -0.81
CA VAL A 84 -2.84 9.70 -0.47
C VAL A 84 -2.96 11.10 -1.08
N LEU A 85 -3.98 11.30 -1.89
CA LEU A 85 -4.31 12.57 -2.53
C LEU A 85 -5.68 13.04 -2.04
N GLU A 86 -5.75 14.29 -1.63
CA GLU A 86 -6.98 14.97 -1.26
C GLU A 86 -7.30 16.01 -2.35
N ILE A 87 -8.45 15.83 -3.00
CA ILE A 87 -8.88 16.62 -4.15
C ILE A 87 -10.15 17.37 -3.75
N ASP A 88 -10.19 18.66 -4.01
CA ASP A 88 -11.33 19.48 -3.68
C ASP A 88 -12.53 19.27 -4.62
N ASN A 89 -13.63 19.96 -4.35
CA ASN A 89 -14.87 19.86 -5.13
C ASN A 89 -14.72 20.39 -6.57
N TYR A 90 -13.68 21.20 -6.83
CA TYR A 90 -13.35 21.69 -8.18
C TYR A 90 -12.46 20.70 -8.95
N GLY A 91 -12.02 19.64 -8.30
CA GLY A 91 -11.16 18.63 -8.89
C GLY A 91 -9.66 18.95 -8.85
N ILE A 92 -9.26 19.93 -8.04
CA ILE A 92 -7.86 20.35 -7.88
C ILE A 92 -7.25 19.66 -6.65
N LEU A 93 -6.00 19.23 -6.75
CA LEU A 93 -5.27 18.59 -5.66
C LEU A 93 -4.97 19.61 -4.55
N LYS A 94 -5.53 19.37 -3.36
CA LYS A 94 -5.31 20.22 -2.16
C LYS A 94 -4.19 19.72 -1.27
N ASN A 95 -4.07 18.40 -1.15
CA ASN A 95 -3.07 17.82 -0.26
C ASN A 95 -2.52 16.51 -0.85
N LYS A 96 -1.24 16.26 -0.57
CA LYS A 96 -0.53 15.07 -1.02
C LYS A 96 0.31 14.52 0.13
N LYS A 97 0.11 13.24 0.47
CA LYS A 97 0.92 12.53 1.47
C LYS A 97 1.43 11.23 0.90
N PHE A 98 2.72 11.01 1.01
CA PHE A 98 3.38 9.79 0.58
C PHE A 98 3.90 9.03 1.79
N TYR A 99 3.63 7.73 1.83
CA TYR A 99 4.06 6.83 2.89
C TYR A 99 4.83 5.68 2.26
N ASN A 100 6.05 5.48 2.70
CA ASN A 100 6.83 4.32 2.33
C ASN A 100 6.60 3.17 3.33
N LYS A 101 7.28 2.04 3.12
CA LYS A 101 7.17 0.86 3.99
C LYS A 101 7.59 1.15 5.43
N ASP A 102 8.60 1.98 5.64
CA ASP A 102 9.17 2.28 6.96
C ASP A 102 8.28 3.27 7.73
N ASP A 103 7.71 4.25 7.03
CA ASP A 103 6.71 5.16 7.60
C ASP A 103 5.50 4.40 8.15
N MET A 104 5.06 3.35 7.44
CA MET A 104 3.94 2.52 7.87
C MET A 104 4.22 1.72 9.13
N GLN A 105 5.47 1.34 9.39
CA GLN A 105 5.85 0.65 10.63
C GLN A 105 5.78 1.57 11.85
N ASN A 106 6.00 2.88 11.65
CA ASN A 106 6.07 3.89 12.69
C ASN A 106 4.74 4.61 12.96
N LEU A 107 3.64 4.24 12.28
CA LEU A 107 2.33 4.79 12.57
C LEU A 107 1.92 4.46 14.02
N LYS A 108 2.05 5.44 14.92
CA LYS A 108 1.55 5.34 16.29
C LYS A 108 0.04 5.53 16.29
N PHE A 109 -0.66 4.70 17.07
CA PHE A 109 -2.06 4.92 17.36
C PHE A 109 -2.22 6.18 18.17
N VAL A 110 -2.93 7.16 17.63
CA VAL A 110 -3.44 8.27 18.42
C VAL A 110 -4.82 7.82 18.92
N GLU A 111 -4.88 7.30 20.13
CA GLU A 111 -6.13 7.07 20.84
C GLU A 111 -6.69 8.42 21.31
N GLY A 112 -7.26 9.17 20.39
CA GLY A 112 -7.97 10.40 20.65
C GLY A 112 -9.41 10.23 20.20
N SER A 113 -10.31 9.95 21.12
CA SER A 113 -11.75 10.11 20.91
C SER A 113 -12.01 11.56 20.57
N THR A 114 -12.38 11.86 19.34
CA THR A 114 -12.87 13.17 18.95
C THR A 114 -14.28 13.02 18.43
N GLU A 115 -15.18 13.62 19.15
CA GLU A 115 -16.59 13.76 18.78
C GLU A 115 -16.74 14.48 17.44
N THR A 116 -17.73 14.02 16.69
CA THR A 116 -18.41 14.71 15.60
C THR A 116 -17.58 15.27 14.45
N GLY A 117 -17.47 14.47 13.43
CA GLY A 117 -16.99 14.85 12.10
C GLY A 117 -16.44 13.61 11.43
N VAL A 118 -17.20 13.00 10.54
CA VAL A 118 -16.75 11.82 9.78
C VAL A 118 -15.60 12.22 8.86
N LYS A 119 -14.64 11.78 8.87
CA LYS A 119 -13.32 11.62 9.40
C LYS A 119 -12.46 11.08 8.31
N LYS A 120 -12.08 12.02 7.38
CA LYS A 120 -11.01 11.81 6.38
C LYS A 120 -9.80 11.13 7.01
N GLN A 121 -9.41 11.58 8.20
CA GLN A 121 -8.29 11.04 8.96
C GLN A 121 -8.53 9.57 9.35
N THR A 122 -9.77 9.21 9.77
CA THR A 122 -10.11 7.85 10.15
C THR A 122 -10.03 6.91 8.96
N PHE A 123 -10.58 7.28 7.80
CA PHE A 123 -10.52 6.45 6.60
C PHE A 123 -9.07 6.18 6.14
N VAL A 124 -8.26 7.21 6.04
CA VAL A 124 -6.85 7.07 5.67
C VAL A 124 -6.09 6.24 6.71
N TYR A 125 -6.36 6.49 7.97
CA TYR A 125 -5.76 5.77 9.08
C TYR A 125 -6.13 4.28 9.06
N ASP A 126 -7.41 3.94 8.93
CA ASP A 126 -7.89 2.56 8.87
C ASP A 126 -7.31 1.83 7.66
N PHE A 127 -7.23 2.52 6.53
CA PHE A 127 -6.60 2.00 5.33
C PHE A 127 -5.11 1.70 5.55
N LEU A 128 -4.35 2.66 6.07
CA LEU A 128 -2.92 2.49 6.35
C LEU A 128 -2.66 1.41 7.41
N SER A 129 -3.51 1.35 8.45
CA SER A 129 -3.43 0.31 9.48
C SER A 129 -3.67 -1.08 8.91
N SER A 130 -4.64 -1.22 8.00
CA SER A 130 -4.90 -2.49 7.31
C SER A 130 -3.72 -2.92 6.42
N MET A 131 -3.08 -1.95 5.78
CA MET A 131 -1.88 -2.18 4.96
C MET A 131 -0.68 -2.61 5.82
N ARG A 132 -0.47 -1.93 6.98
CA ARG A 132 0.55 -2.29 7.96
C ARG A 132 0.36 -3.72 8.48
N GLN A 133 -0.87 -4.10 8.80
CA GLN A 133 -1.18 -5.44 9.27
C GLN A 133 -0.79 -6.51 8.25
N LYS A 134 -1.05 -6.26 6.95
CA LYS A 134 -0.63 -7.16 5.87
C LYS A 134 0.89 -7.25 5.69
N ILE A 135 1.64 -6.22 6.10
CA ILE A 135 3.10 -6.24 6.08
C ILE A 135 3.64 -7.14 7.20
N ASN A 136 3.08 -7.02 8.40
CA ASN A 136 3.55 -7.72 9.59
C ASN A 136 3.03 -9.16 9.68
N ASP A 137 1.87 -9.46 9.09
CA ASP A 137 1.26 -10.79 9.05
C ASP A 137 0.85 -11.20 7.63
N PRO A 138 1.80 -11.55 6.76
CA PRO A 138 1.54 -11.89 5.37
C PRO A 138 0.76 -13.22 5.20
N LEU A 139 0.66 -14.04 6.22
CA LEU A 139 -0.04 -15.35 6.19
C LEU A 139 -1.36 -15.37 6.99
N GLY A 140 -1.74 -14.21 7.58
CA GLY A 140 -3.03 -14.07 8.24
C GLY A 140 -3.18 -15.00 9.45
N GLN A 141 -2.43 -14.77 10.52
CA GLN A 141 -2.63 -15.52 11.79
C GLN A 141 -4.07 -15.48 12.31
N ARG A 142 -4.87 -14.51 11.82
CA ARG A 142 -6.32 -14.46 12.04
C ARG A 142 -7.06 -15.69 11.51
N ALA A 143 -6.58 -16.33 10.45
CA ALA A 143 -7.16 -17.58 9.96
C ALA A 143 -7.01 -18.70 11.01
N LYS A 144 -5.84 -18.81 11.62
CA LYS A 144 -5.58 -19.79 12.69
C LYS A 144 -6.43 -19.57 13.95
N ASN A 145 -6.69 -18.30 14.31
CA ASN A 145 -7.52 -17.99 15.46
C ASN A 145 -9.01 -18.25 15.20
N ARG A 146 -9.50 -18.10 13.97
CA ARG A 146 -10.87 -18.45 13.61
C ARG A 146 -11.13 -19.97 13.65
N GLU A 147 -10.15 -20.80 13.29
CA GLU A 147 -10.26 -22.25 13.43
C GLU A 147 -10.28 -22.69 14.89
N LYS A 148 -9.47 -22.05 15.76
CA LYS A 148 -9.50 -22.33 17.20
C LYS A 148 -10.82 -21.95 17.90
N ILE A 149 -11.51 -20.92 17.41
CA ILE A 149 -12.82 -20.49 17.95
C ILE A 149 -13.94 -21.43 17.49
N LYS A 150 -13.83 -22.06 16.31
CA LYS A 150 -14.82 -23.03 15.81
C LYS A 150 -14.70 -24.42 16.46
N GLN A 151 -13.61 -24.68 17.15
CA GLN A 151 -13.36 -25.99 17.85
C GLN A 151 -13.63 -25.91 19.35
N ARG A 152 -14.21 -24.83 19.86
CA ARG A 152 -14.77 -24.67 21.21
C ARG A 152 -16.28 -24.49 21.14
#